data_b4d23c7861dfcc2fa448ecd0a225ab57
#
_entry.id   b4d23c7861dfcc2fa448ecd0a225ab57
#
_cell.length_a   1.000
_cell.length_b   1.000
_cell.length_c   1.000
_cell.angle_alpha   90.00
_cell.angle_beta   90.00
_cell.angle_gamma   90.00
#
_symmetry.space_group_name_H-M   'P 1'
#
loop_
_entity.id
_entity.type
_entity.pdbx_description
1 polymer ?
#
loop_
_entity_poly.entity_id
_entity_poly.type
_entity_poly.pdbx_seq_one_letter_code
_entity_poly.pdbx_strand_id
1 'polypeptide(L)'
;NTNAKIVTFGIENEKSNFIARNITFDNNGFPLFDVYRNNSFYKSIKLSVPGMHNVYDALACIATCYEYGIDKEDIKEGLLKYTGAHRRFEFVGSTNGANVFDDYGHHPTEIKAVYDAMKKKKFNRSWVVFQPHTYSRTKNLLTDFAQVLSGFDNIIVTDIYAARESDTLGISSQNLVD
;
A
#
# COMPACT_ATOMS: atom_id res chain seq x y z
N ASN A 1 8.15 -15.45 -23.28
CA ASN A 1 7.65 -16.82 -23.11
C ASN A 1 8.37 -17.47 -21.92
N THR A 2 7.59 -18.03 -20.98
CA THR A 2 8.10 -18.82 -19.86
C THR A 2 7.46 -20.20 -19.86
N ASN A 3 8.22 -21.23 -19.45
CA ASN A 3 7.68 -22.57 -19.20
C ASN A 3 7.18 -22.73 -17.74
N ALA A 4 7.24 -21.65 -16.95
CA ALA A 4 6.76 -21.66 -15.57
C ALA A 4 5.22 -21.71 -15.54
N LYS A 5 4.66 -22.37 -14.51
CA LYS A 5 3.25 -22.31 -14.20
C LYS A 5 2.87 -20.87 -13.83
N ILE A 6 1.88 -20.33 -14.53
CA ILE A 6 1.35 -18.99 -14.24
C ILE A 6 0.11 -19.13 -13.40
N VAL A 7 0.07 -18.44 -12.26
CA VAL A 7 -1.11 -18.33 -11.39
C VAL A 7 -1.47 -16.86 -11.29
N THR A 8 -2.71 -16.52 -11.58
CA THR A 8 -3.20 -15.16 -11.62
C THR A 8 -4.09 -14.86 -10.43
N PHE A 9 -4.05 -13.63 -9.94
CA PHE A 9 -4.94 -13.16 -8.89
C PHE A 9 -5.41 -11.73 -9.18
N GLY A 10 -6.55 -11.33 -8.62
CA GLY A 10 -7.10 -10.00 -8.83
C GLY A 10 -8.43 -9.78 -8.14
N ILE A 11 -8.98 -8.59 -8.33
CA ILE A 11 -10.28 -8.17 -7.79
C ILE A 11 -11.29 -8.01 -8.92
N GLU A 12 -10.90 -7.32 -9.99
CA GLU A 12 -11.79 -6.96 -11.11
C GLU A 12 -11.78 -8.00 -12.25
N ASN A 13 -10.68 -8.74 -12.38
CA ASN A 13 -10.54 -9.72 -13.46
C ASN A 13 -11.11 -11.07 -13.08
N GLU A 14 -12.35 -11.32 -13.51
CA GLU A 14 -13.09 -12.58 -13.29
C GLU A 14 -12.42 -13.83 -13.88
N LYS A 15 -11.40 -13.69 -14.72
CA LYS A 15 -10.64 -14.81 -15.28
C LYS A 15 -9.41 -15.18 -14.44
N SER A 16 -9.14 -14.46 -13.36
CA SER A 16 -8.03 -14.78 -12.47
C SER A 16 -8.27 -16.10 -11.72
N ASN A 17 -7.19 -16.83 -11.42
CA ASN A 17 -7.27 -18.08 -10.67
C ASN A 17 -7.74 -17.83 -9.23
N PHE A 18 -7.30 -16.72 -8.61
CA PHE A 18 -7.75 -16.29 -7.29
C PHE A 18 -8.38 -14.90 -7.40
N ILE A 19 -9.58 -14.75 -6.84
CA ILE A 19 -10.36 -13.51 -6.93
C ILE A 19 -10.87 -13.17 -5.54
N ALA A 20 -10.72 -11.90 -5.13
CA ALA A 20 -11.41 -11.37 -3.95
C ALA A 20 -12.76 -10.77 -4.34
N ARG A 21 -13.81 -11.13 -3.61
CA ARG A 21 -15.16 -10.58 -3.73
C ARG A 21 -15.71 -10.16 -2.37
N ASN A 22 -16.82 -9.44 -2.36
CA ASN A 22 -17.52 -9.01 -1.14
C ASN A 22 -16.60 -8.24 -0.17
N ILE A 23 -15.72 -7.38 -0.71
CA ILE A 23 -14.72 -6.65 0.07
C ILE A 23 -15.43 -5.56 0.87
N THR A 24 -15.27 -5.62 2.19
CA THR A 24 -15.75 -4.63 3.14
C THR A 24 -14.61 -4.19 4.05
N PHE A 25 -14.76 -3.05 4.72
CA PHE A 25 -13.77 -2.53 5.65
C PHE A 25 -14.43 -2.24 6.99
N ASP A 26 -13.77 -2.60 8.08
CA ASP A 26 -14.21 -2.24 9.41
C ASP A 26 -13.87 -0.77 9.75
N ASN A 27 -14.23 -0.30 10.96
CA ASN A 27 -14.00 1.07 11.40
C ASN A 27 -12.51 1.47 11.47
N ASN A 28 -11.60 0.50 11.49
CA ASN A 28 -10.15 0.70 11.48
C ASN A 28 -9.56 0.63 10.05
N GLY A 29 -10.41 0.38 9.05
CA GLY A 29 -10.01 0.23 7.66
C GLY A 29 -9.44 -1.16 7.35
N PHE A 30 -9.63 -2.15 8.22
CA PHE A 30 -9.19 -3.53 7.99
C PHE A 30 -10.16 -4.25 7.06
N PRO A 31 -9.66 -4.87 5.97
CA PRO A 31 -10.52 -5.54 5.03
C PRO A 31 -11.00 -6.92 5.52
N LEU A 32 -12.26 -7.20 5.20
CA LEU A 32 -12.88 -8.52 5.22
C LEU A 32 -13.36 -8.83 3.81
N PHE A 33 -12.99 -9.98 3.26
CA PHE A 33 -13.35 -10.36 1.89
C PHE A 33 -13.41 -11.88 1.70
N ASP A 34 -14.11 -12.29 0.66
CA ASP A 34 -14.23 -13.68 0.26
C ASP A 34 -13.26 -13.97 -0.90
N VAL A 35 -12.48 -15.03 -0.76
CA VAL A 35 -11.59 -15.54 -1.81
C VAL A 35 -12.28 -16.65 -2.57
N TYR A 36 -12.26 -16.56 -3.89
CA TYR A 36 -12.71 -17.59 -4.81
C TYR A 36 -11.50 -18.10 -5.60
N ARG A 37 -11.42 -19.40 -5.77
CA ARG A 37 -10.45 -20.06 -6.63
C ARG A 37 -11.16 -20.75 -7.80
N ASN A 38 -10.80 -20.36 -9.04
CA ASN A 38 -11.45 -20.86 -10.25
C ASN A 38 -12.99 -20.83 -10.13
N ASN A 39 -13.53 -19.68 -9.68
CA ASN A 39 -14.96 -19.43 -9.44
C ASN A 39 -15.61 -20.22 -8.30
N SER A 40 -14.90 -21.07 -7.57
CA SER A 40 -15.41 -21.77 -6.39
C SER A 40 -14.97 -21.04 -5.12
N PHE A 41 -15.89 -20.90 -4.16
CA PHE A 41 -15.57 -20.29 -2.87
C PHE A 41 -14.42 -21.06 -2.20
N TYR A 42 -13.39 -20.33 -1.79
CA TYR A 42 -12.21 -20.88 -1.14
C TYR A 42 -12.22 -20.60 0.37
N LYS A 43 -12.25 -19.30 0.77
CA LYS A 43 -12.23 -18.91 2.17
C LYS A 43 -12.61 -17.44 2.36
N SER A 44 -13.25 -17.10 3.49
CA SER A 44 -13.36 -15.71 3.95
C SER A 44 -12.12 -15.32 4.76
N ILE A 45 -11.52 -14.19 4.40
CA ILE A 45 -10.26 -13.67 4.96
C ILE A 45 -10.52 -12.32 5.62
N LYS A 46 -10.02 -12.15 6.83
CA LYS A 46 -9.91 -10.87 7.52
C LYS A 46 -8.43 -10.53 7.68
N LEU A 47 -8.06 -9.28 7.39
CA LEU A 47 -6.72 -8.77 7.63
C LEU A 47 -6.69 -7.89 8.88
N SER A 48 -5.51 -7.75 9.47
CA SER A 48 -5.20 -6.81 10.56
C SER A 48 -4.38 -5.62 10.08
N VAL A 49 -4.30 -5.42 8.75
CA VAL A 49 -3.64 -4.28 8.10
C VAL A 49 -4.64 -3.55 7.20
N PRO A 50 -4.63 -2.21 7.16
CA PRO A 50 -5.65 -1.43 6.44
C PRO A 50 -5.34 -1.31 4.95
N GLY A 51 -6.38 -1.07 4.16
CA GLY A 51 -6.26 -0.62 2.78
C GLY A 51 -6.44 -1.71 1.72
N MET A 52 -6.89 -1.27 0.53
CA MET A 52 -7.18 -2.16 -0.60
C MET A 52 -5.92 -2.84 -1.15
N HIS A 53 -4.75 -2.18 -1.11
CA HIS A 53 -3.49 -2.77 -1.56
C HIS A 53 -3.14 -4.05 -0.78
N ASN A 54 -3.45 -4.10 0.53
CA ASN A 54 -3.25 -5.30 1.33
C ASN A 54 -4.18 -6.46 0.95
N VAL A 55 -5.31 -6.20 0.28
CA VAL A 55 -6.14 -7.26 -0.31
C VAL A 55 -5.41 -7.92 -1.48
N TYR A 56 -4.75 -7.12 -2.35
CA TYR A 56 -3.92 -7.67 -3.43
C TYR A 56 -2.74 -8.46 -2.91
N ASP A 57 -2.03 -7.93 -1.89
CA ASP A 57 -0.89 -8.61 -1.27
C ASP A 57 -1.31 -9.93 -0.62
N ALA A 58 -2.45 -9.95 0.06
CA ALA A 58 -3.03 -11.16 0.63
C ALA A 58 -3.41 -12.19 -0.45
N LEU A 59 -3.99 -11.77 -1.58
CA LEU A 59 -4.27 -12.66 -2.70
C LEU A 59 -3.00 -13.28 -3.28
N ALA A 60 -1.91 -12.51 -3.43
CA ALA A 60 -0.61 -13.02 -3.86
C ALA A 60 -0.06 -14.05 -2.87
N CYS A 61 -0.15 -13.76 -1.57
CA CYS A 61 0.25 -14.67 -0.50
C CYS A 61 -0.58 -15.96 -0.54
N ILE A 62 -1.91 -15.87 -0.61
CA ILE A 62 -2.84 -17.02 -0.66
C ILE A 62 -2.53 -17.89 -1.88
N ALA A 63 -2.36 -17.28 -3.06
CA ALA A 63 -2.06 -18.00 -4.29
C ALA A 63 -0.75 -18.77 -4.18
N THR A 64 0.31 -18.12 -3.64
CA THR A 64 1.61 -18.75 -3.43
C THR A 64 1.53 -19.88 -2.41
N CYS A 65 0.97 -19.64 -1.24
CA CYS A 65 0.85 -20.64 -0.17
C CYS A 65 0.02 -21.84 -0.63
N TYR A 66 -1.06 -21.61 -1.38
CA TYR A 66 -1.85 -22.68 -1.96
C TYR A 66 -1.02 -23.58 -2.89
N GLU A 67 -0.21 -23.01 -3.77
CA GLU A 67 0.63 -23.76 -4.70
C GLU A 67 1.73 -24.57 -3.99
N TYR A 68 2.14 -24.13 -2.78
CA TYR A 68 3.04 -24.88 -1.90
C TYR A 68 2.32 -25.90 -1.01
N GLY A 69 0.99 -26.03 -1.11
CA GLY A 69 0.21 -27.02 -0.38
C GLY A 69 -0.03 -26.69 1.09
N ILE A 70 0.08 -25.41 1.46
CA ILE A 70 -0.21 -24.96 2.83
C ILE A 70 -1.73 -25.00 3.06
N ASP A 71 -2.15 -25.48 4.23
CA ASP A 71 -3.55 -25.56 4.59
C ASP A 71 -4.21 -24.19 4.63
N LYS A 72 -5.45 -24.12 4.19
CA LYS A 72 -6.21 -22.85 4.09
C LYS A 72 -6.50 -22.20 5.44
N GLU A 73 -6.58 -22.98 6.53
CA GLU A 73 -6.77 -22.44 7.87
C GLU A 73 -5.48 -21.79 8.37
N ASP A 74 -4.32 -22.41 8.09
CA ASP A 74 -3.01 -21.84 8.44
C ASP A 74 -2.76 -20.54 7.66
N ILE A 75 -3.11 -20.50 6.38
CA ILE A 75 -3.04 -19.27 5.56
C ILE A 75 -3.90 -18.17 6.17
N LYS A 76 -5.17 -18.48 6.49
CA LYS A 76 -6.09 -17.54 7.11
C LYS A 76 -5.57 -17.02 8.46
N GLU A 77 -5.07 -17.90 9.31
CA GLU A 77 -4.55 -17.55 10.62
C GLU A 77 -3.29 -16.68 10.50
N GLY A 78 -2.37 -17.02 9.60
CA GLY A 78 -1.17 -16.25 9.32
C GLY A 78 -1.49 -14.84 8.85
N LEU A 79 -2.43 -14.70 7.91
CA LEU A 79 -2.89 -13.40 7.41
C LEU A 79 -3.57 -12.56 8.49
N LEU A 80 -4.35 -13.18 9.38
CA LEU A 80 -5.00 -12.48 10.50
C LEU A 80 -3.98 -12.00 11.54
N LYS A 81 -2.91 -12.77 11.79
CA LYS A 81 -1.84 -12.43 12.74
C LYS A 81 -0.86 -11.39 12.19
N TYR A 82 -0.82 -11.19 10.87
CA TYR A 82 0.07 -10.22 10.26
C TYR A 82 -0.38 -8.79 10.56
N THR A 83 0.45 -8.03 11.23
CA THR A 83 0.17 -6.65 11.67
C THR A 83 0.83 -5.56 10.82
N GLY A 84 1.45 -5.95 9.71
CA GLY A 84 2.12 -5.05 8.79
C GLY A 84 3.63 -5.23 8.74
N ALA A 85 4.24 -4.77 7.66
CA ALA A 85 5.68 -4.65 7.56
C ALA A 85 6.14 -3.35 8.25
N HIS A 86 7.34 -3.38 8.80
CA HIS A 86 7.99 -2.17 9.32
C HIS A 86 8.03 -1.09 8.24
N ARG A 87 7.70 0.17 8.64
CA ARG A 87 7.60 1.32 7.73
C ARG A 87 6.59 1.14 6.58
N ARG A 88 5.47 0.47 6.83
CA ARG A 88 4.33 0.38 5.90
C ARG A 88 3.06 0.83 6.62
N PHE A 89 2.78 2.14 6.58
CA PHE A 89 1.72 2.82 7.33
C PHE A 89 1.73 2.40 8.82
N GLU A 90 2.95 2.27 9.35
CA GLU A 90 3.21 1.80 10.70
C GLU A 90 2.86 2.89 11.71
N PHE A 91 2.02 2.55 12.69
CA PHE A 91 1.75 3.46 13.80
C PHE A 91 2.97 3.55 14.72
N VAL A 92 3.58 4.72 14.79
CA VAL A 92 4.78 4.97 15.62
C VAL A 92 4.41 5.44 17.02
N GLY A 93 3.34 6.20 17.15
CA GLY A 93 2.90 6.73 18.44
C GLY A 93 1.97 7.93 18.32
N SER A 94 1.61 8.50 19.47
CA SER A 94 0.75 9.69 19.53
C SER A 94 1.41 10.78 20.36
N THR A 95 1.27 12.02 19.91
CA THR A 95 1.73 13.20 20.65
C THR A 95 0.75 14.35 20.47
N ASN A 96 0.39 15.03 21.56
CA ASN A 96 -0.51 16.19 21.55
C ASN A 96 -1.83 15.96 20.75
N GLY A 97 -2.38 14.73 20.82
CA GLY A 97 -3.60 14.35 20.11
C GLY A 97 -3.40 14.02 18.62
N ALA A 98 -2.18 14.09 18.10
CA ALA A 98 -1.84 13.65 16.75
C ALA A 98 -1.31 12.21 16.76
N ASN A 99 -1.76 11.38 15.83
CA ASN A 99 -1.21 10.06 15.57
C ASN A 99 -0.12 10.16 14.50
N VAL A 100 1.03 9.55 14.77
CA VAL A 100 2.20 9.55 13.87
C VAL A 100 2.33 8.18 13.24
N PHE A 101 2.49 8.17 11.92
CA PHE A 101 2.70 6.96 11.12
C PHE A 101 3.98 7.10 10.30
N ASP A 102 4.73 6.01 10.15
CA ASP A 102 5.88 5.91 9.25
C ASP A 102 5.54 5.04 8.04
N ASP A 103 5.90 5.54 6.86
CA ASP A 103 5.75 4.80 5.60
C ASP A 103 6.98 4.98 4.72
N TYR A 104 7.40 3.89 4.06
CA TYR A 104 8.55 3.90 3.15
C TYR A 104 8.16 4.30 1.72
N GLY A 105 6.93 4.71 1.49
CA GLY A 105 6.40 5.13 0.19
C GLY A 105 7.26 6.22 -0.44
N HIS A 106 7.79 5.94 -1.63
CA HIS A 106 8.67 6.81 -2.38
C HIS A 106 8.29 6.89 -3.87
N HIS A 107 7.11 6.40 -4.22
CA HIS A 107 6.48 6.50 -5.54
C HIS A 107 5.08 7.10 -5.38
N PRO A 108 4.59 7.93 -6.33
CA PRO A 108 3.26 8.55 -6.22
C PRO A 108 2.13 7.57 -5.94
N THR A 109 2.17 6.38 -6.56
CA THR A 109 1.18 5.32 -6.35
C THR A 109 1.17 4.81 -4.90
N GLU A 110 2.35 4.69 -4.27
CA GLU A 110 2.47 4.26 -2.88
C GLU A 110 1.93 5.34 -1.92
N ILE A 111 2.30 6.62 -2.15
CA ILE A 111 1.79 7.75 -1.36
C ILE A 111 0.27 7.85 -1.50
N LYS A 112 -0.26 7.61 -2.71
CA LYS A 112 -1.71 7.57 -2.93
C LYS A 112 -2.38 6.46 -2.11
N ALA A 113 -1.80 5.27 -2.05
CA ALA A 113 -2.34 4.16 -1.25
C ALA A 113 -2.36 4.50 0.24
N VAL A 114 -1.31 5.15 0.77
CA VAL A 114 -1.25 5.65 2.15
C VAL A 114 -2.33 6.72 2.39
N TYR A 115 -2.47 7.69 1.48
CA TYR A 115 -3.49 8.72 1.56
C TYR A 115 -4.90 8.11 1.58
N ASP A 116 -5.19 7.17 0.68
CA ASP A 116 -6.48 6.49 0.62
C ASP A 116 -6.77 5.65 1.88
N ALA A 117 -5.74 5.01 2.46
CA ALA A 117 -5.86 4.28 3.72
C ALA A 117 -6.12 5.24 4.91
N MET A 118 -5.42 6.38 4.94
CA MET A 118 -5.61 7.42 5.95
C MET A 118 -7.03 7.99 5.91
N LYS A 119 -7.58 8.28 4.72
CA LYS A 119 -8.94 8.85 4.56
C LYS A 119 -10.05 7.97 5.14
N LYS A 120 -9.82 6.68 5.32
CA LYS A 120 -10.76 5.78 5.97
C LYS A 120 -10.77 5.90 7.50
N LYS A 121 -9.80 6.63 8.07
CA LYS A 121 -9.74 6.93 9.51
C LYS A 121 -10.38 8.30 9.78
N LYS A 122 -10.97 8.47 10.97
CA LYS A 122 -11.48 9.78 11.41
C LYS A 122 -10.31 10.63 11.91
N PHE A 123 -10.10 11.78 11.32
CA PHE A 123 -9.13 12.79 11.73
C PHE A 123 -9.65 14.19 11.36
N ASN A 124 -9.13 15.21 12.03
CA ASN A 124 -9.52 16.60 11.78
C ASN A 124 -8.62 17.27 10.74
N ARG A 125 -7.35 16.90 10.69
CA ARG A 125 -6.34 17.50 9.81
C ARG A 125 -5.20 16.51 9.58
N SER A 126 -4.68 16.50 8.37
CA SER A 126 -3.56 15.66 7.94
C SER A 126 -2.28 16.48 7.72
N TRP A 127 -1.16 15.86 8.05
CA TRP A 127 0.17 16.35 7.75
C TRP A 127 0.94 15.24 7.03
N VAL A 128 1.67 15.59 5.99
CA VAL A 128 2.66 14.72 5.36
C VAL A 128 4.04 15.37 5.42
N VAL A 129 5.03 14.61 5.87
CA VAL A 129 6.45 14.96 5.75
C VAL A 129 7.03 14.02 4.71
N PHE A 130 7.39 14.56 3.55
CA PHE A 130 7.84 13.78 2.40
C PHE A 130 9.29 14.10 2.08
N GLN A 131 10.13 13.04 2.00
CA GLN A 131 11.49 13.12 1.49
C GLN A 131 11.52 12.50 0.09
N PRO A 132 11.70 13.29 -0.98
CA PRO A 132 11.88 12.74 -2.32
C PRO A 132 13.13 11.86 -2.38
N HIS A 133 13.03 10.73 -3.07
CA HIS A 133 14.13 9.76 -3.19
C HIS A 133 14.62 9.71 -4.63
N THR A 134 15.86 10.11 -4.87
CA THR A 134 16.62 10.30 -6.09
C THR A 134 16.14 11.47 -6.97
N TYR A 135 17.11 12.13 -7.60
CA TYR A 135 16.86 13.26 -8.50
C TYR A 135 16.08 12.82 -9.75
N SER A 136 16.47 11.68 -10.35
CA SER A 136 15.84 11.16 -11.55
C SER A 136 14.36 10.85 -11.36
N ARG A 137 14.01 10.18 -10.26
CA ARG A 137 12.61 9.87 -9.96
C ARG A 137 11.82 11.13 -9.67
N THR A 138 12.35 12.04 -8.86
CA THR A 138 11.69 13.30 -8.52
C THR A 138 11.39 14.10 -9.79
N LYS A 139 12.35 14.21 -10.71
CA LYS A 139 12.16 14.92 -11.98
C LYS A 139 11.12 14.25 -12.87
N ASN A 140 11.22 12.93 -13.07
CA ASN A 140 10.35 12.20 -13.98
C ASN A 140 8.90 12.12 -13.51
N LEU A 141 8.67 12.15 -12.19
CA LEU A 141 7.34 12.00 -11.58
C LEU A 141 6.89 13.27 -10.83
N LEU A 142 7.47 14.43 -11.17
CA LEU A 142 7.23 15.69 -10.45
C LEU A 142 5.74 16.02 -10.35
N THR A 143 5.05 15.99 -11.48
CA THR A 143 3.61 16.28 -11.57
C THR A 143 2.78 15.28 -10.77
N ASP A 144 3.13 14.00 -10.83
CA ASP A 144 2.40 12.94 -10.11
C ASP A 144 2.60 13.07 -8.60
N PHE A 145 3.81 13.43 -8.14
CA PHE A 145 4.07 13.75 -6.74
C PHE A 145 3.28 14.97 -6.28
N ALA A 146 3.30 16.07 -7.04
CA ALA A 146 2.55 17.27 -6.72
C ALA A 146 1.05 16.95 -6.58
N GLN A 147 0.50 16.19 -7.53
CA GLN A 147 -0.91 15.80 -7.53
C GLN A 147 -1.28 14.97 -6.30
N VAL A 148 -0.49 13.98 -5.92
CA VAL A 148 -0.85 13.13 -4.77
C VAL A 148 -0.64 13.84 -3.45
N LEU A 149 0.42 14.64 -3.32
CA LEU A 149 0.72 15.39 -2.09
C LEU A 149 -0.33 16.48 -1.82
N SER A 150 -0.87 17.13 -2.87
CA SER A 150 -1.91 18.16 -2.72
C SER A 150 -3.21 17.66 -2.08
N GLY A 151 -3.37 16.35 -1.92
CA GLY A 151 -4.48 15.76 -1.17
C GLY A 151 -4.41 15.97 0.35
N PHE A 152 -3.22 16.20 0.90
CA PHE A 152 -3.03 16.43 2.34
C PHE A 152 -3.29 17.89 2.70
N ASP A 153 -3.75 18.15 3.95
CA ASP A 153 -4.03 19.54 4.40
C ASP A 153 -2.76 20.34 4.63
N ASN A 154 -1.67 19.68 5.03
CA ASN A 154 -0.38 20.30 5.27
C ASN A 154 0.75 19.43 4.73
N ILE A 155 1.69 20.03 4.02
CA ILE A 155 2.76 19.34 3.32
C ILE A 155 4.11 19.96 3.74
N ILE A 156 5.04 19.13 4.17
CA ILE A 156 6.43 19.48 4.38
C ILE A 156 7.26 18.61 3.44
N VAL A 157 8.06 19.24 2.58
CA VAL A 157 8.99 18.55 1.68
C VAL A 157 10.40 18.83 2.17
N THR A 158 11.18 17.76 2.41
CA THR A 158 12.59 17.87 2.76
C THR A 158 13.48 17.82 1.53
N ASP A 159 14.78 18.01 1.69
CA ASP A 159 15.73 17.88 0.58
C ASP A 159 15.68 16.48 -0.05
N ILE A 160 15.97 16.44 -1.36
CA ILE A 160 16.02 15.17 -2.10
C ILE A 160 17.12 14.29 -1.53
N TYR A 161 16.78 13.06 -1.16
CA TYR A 161 17.77 12.05 -0.82
C TYR A 161 18.38 11.47 -2.10
N ALA A 162 19.63 11.82 -2.34
CA ALA A 162 20.34 11.51 -3.59
C ALA A 162 20.58 10.00 -3.81
N ALA A 163 20.69 9.21 -2.71
CA ALA A 163 21.13 7.82 -2.74
C ALA A 163 22.49 7.66 -3.47
N ARG A 164 22.49 7.13 -4.69
CA ARG A 164 23.70 6.93 -5.52
C ARG A 164 23.78 7.91 -6.70
N GLU A 165 22.85 8.83 -6.81
CA GLU A 165 22.82 9.83 -7.89
C GLU A 165 23.60 11.07 -7.51
N SER A 166 24.20 11.72 -8.52
CA SER A 166 24.72 13.08 -8.41
C SER A 166 23.67 14.06 -8.92
N ASP A 167 23.60 15.27 -8.37
CA ASP A 167 22.70 16.30 -8.87
C ASP A 167 23.22 16.86 -10.19
N THR A 168 22.85 16.20 -11.28
CA THR A 168 23.14 16.62 -12.66
C THR A 168 21.88 17.09 -13.40
N LEU A 169 20.72 17.00 -12.76
CA LEU A 169 19.41 17.19 -13.40
C LEU A 169 18.81 18.57 -13.12
N GLY A 170 19.42 19.37 -12.23
CA GLY A 170 18.97 20.70 -11.86
C GLY A 170 17.56 20.71 -11.27
N ILE A 171 17.25 19.72 -10.44
CA ILE A 171 15.98 19.62 -9.73
C ILE A 171 16.19 19.66 -8.22
N SER A 172 15.33 20.36 -7.52
CA SER A 172 15.31 20.43 -6.06
C SER A 172 13.91 20.16 -5.52
N SER A 173 13.80 20.02 -4.21
CA SER A 173 12.50 19.92 -3.52
C SER A 173 11.63 21.15 -3.76
N GLN A 174 12.23 22.33 -3.99
CA GLN A 174 11.50 23.57 -4.27
C GLN A 174 10.62 23.44 -5.52
N ASN A 175 11.10 22.74 -6.57
CA ASN A 175 10.29 22.50 -7.76
C ASN A 175 9.04 21.65 -7.52
N LEU A 176 8.99 20.92 -6.40
CA LEU A 176 7.81 20.16 -6.00
C LEU A 176 6.83 21.00 -5.17
N VAL A 177 7.32 22.09 -4.55
CA VAL A 177 6.51 23.00 -3.72
C VAL A 177 5.87 24.11 -4.55
N ASP A 178 6.55 24.56 -5.62
CA ASP A 178 6.08 25.61 -6.56
C ASP A 178 4.94 25.09 -7.44
#